data_1e976c1732fbc2613f6ba0cf368b5a6d
#
_entry.id   1e976c1732fbc2613f6ba0cf368b5a6d
#
_cell.length_a   1.000
_cell.length_b   1.000
_cell.length_c   1.000
_cell.angle_alpha   90.00
_cell.angle_beta   90.00
_cell.angle_gamma   90.00
#
_symmetry.space_group_name_H-M   'P 1'
#
loop_
_entity.id
_entity.type
_entity.pdbx_description
1 polymer ?
#
loop_
_entity_poly.entity_id
_entity_poly.type
_entity_poly.pdbx_seq_one_letter_code
_entity_poly.pdbx_strand_id
1 'polypeptide(L)'
;MHQRTLVLLERTLWMVRICRWSQRNIYEQQKRIGDDVRMKIMIGIDTGVKTGYAVAADRGKGGVLEQVESLSITQAMSKVKDSVQTWGAQNVCLYIEDARQRTWFTGGREKAQGVGSVKRDAQIWEDWCKEQGYLYKMIHPAANATKKKATDFFRMTGWKGRTNEHARDAAMLVFQRFAKF
;
A
#
# COMPACT_ATOMS: atom_id res chain seq x y z
N MET A 1 41.03 32.63 -16.13
CA MET A 1 40.25 31.76 -15.22
C MET A 1 38.84 31.35 -15.70
N HIS A 2 38.32 31.86 -16.82
CA HIS A 2 36.92 31.63 -17.26
C HIS A 2 36.66 30.34 -18.07
N GLN A 3 37.65 29.75 -18.71
CA GLN A 3 37.42 28.56 -19.57
C GLN A 3 37.25 27.25 -18.82
N ARG A 4 37.83 27.08 -17.63
CA ARG A 4 37.72 25.83 -16.85
C ARG A 4 36.34 25.65 -16.21
N THR A 5 35.65 26.73 -15.89
CA THR A 5 34.32 26.70 -15.26
C THR A 5 33.20 26.32 -16.24
N LEU A 6 33.32 26.74 -17.50
CA LEU A 6 32.39 26.42 -18.59
C LEU A 6 32.40 24.91 -18.93
N VAL A 7 33.58 24.31 -18.99
CA VAL A 7 33.73 22.87 -19.31
C VAL A 7 33.16 21.97 -18.20
N LEU A 8 33.24 22.40 -16.95
CA LEU A 8 32.65 21.68 -15.82
C LEU A 8 31.09 21.74 -15.81
N LEU A 9 30.52 22.88 -16.16
CA LEU A 9 29.09 23.08 -16.29
C LEU A 9 28.49 22.27 -17.45
N GLU A 10 29.16 22.20 -18.57
CA GLU A 10 28.71 21.38 -19.69
C GLU A 10 28.76 19.87 -19.39
N ARG A 11 29.80 19.39 -18.68
CA ARG A 11 29.91 18.00 -18.26
C ARG A 11 28.82 17.60 -17.27
N THR A 12 28.47 18.45 -16.33
CA THR A 12 27.38 18.18 -15.36
C THR A 12 26.01 18.19 -16.03
N LEU A 13 25.74 19.11 -16.95
CA LEU A 13 24.53 19.15 -17.77
C LEU A 13 24.42 17.91 -18.68
N TRP A 14 25.52 17.43 -19.21
CA TRP A 14 25.57 16.25 -20.04
C TRP A 14 25.26 14.97 -19.22
N MET A 15 25.84 14.83 -18.03
CA MET A 15 25.54 13.71 -17.13
C MET A 15 24.07 13.69 -16.68
N VAL A 16 23.49 14.84 -16.35
CA VAL A 16 22.07 14.95 -15.97
C VAL A 16 21.15 14.59 -17.16
N ARG A 17 21.52 14.97 -18.37
CA ARG A 17 20.79 14.58 -19.60
C ARG A 17 20.90 13.08 -19.87
N ILE A 18 22.06 12.48 -19.71
CA ILE A 18 22.25 11.02 -19.88
C ILE A 18 21.48 10.25 -18.82
N CYS A 19 21.49 10.67 -17.54
CA CYS A 19 20.68 10.03 -16.49
C CYS A 19 19.17 10.12 -16.77
N ARG A 20 18.66 11.29 -17.18
CA ARG A 20 17.25 11.44 -17.57
C ARG A 20 16.90 10.63 -18.81
N TRP A 21 17.79 10.57 -19.79
CA TRP A 21 17.57 9.79 -21.01
C TRP A 21 17.62 8.29 -20.73
N SER A 22 18.55 7.85 -19.89
CA SER A 22 18.66 6.47 -19.42
C SER A 22 17.41 6.01 -18.64
N GLN A 23 16.94 6.82 -17.69
CA GLN A 23 15.73 6.50 -16.93
C GLN A 23 14.47 6.49 -17.80
N ARG A 24 14.35 7.43 -18.74
CA ARG A 24 13.22 7.45 -19.69
C ARG A 24 13.25 6.27 -20.64
N ASN A 25 14.42 5.87 -21.11
CA ASN A 25 14.59 4.73 -22.00
C ASN A 25 14.38 3.38 -21.28
N ILE A 26 14.81 3.28 -20.04
CA ILE A 26 14.51 2.12 -19.18
C ILE A 26 13.00 2.03 -18.94
N TYR A 27 12.34 3.14 -18.65
CA TYR A 27 10.89 3.21 -18.47
C TYR A 27 10.12 2.85 -19.76
N GLU A 28 10.54 3.36 -20.92
CA GLU A 28 9.93 3.05 -22.22
C GLU A 28 10.25 1.62 -22.69
N GLN A 29 11.43 1.10 -22.41
CA GLN A 29 11.77 -0.31 -22.67
C GLN A 29 10.99 -1.25 -21.73
N GLN A 30 10.82 -0.90 -20.47
CA GLN A 30 9.99 -1.65 -19.54
C GLN A 30 8.51 -1.62 -19.95
N LYS A 31 8.04 -0.53 -20.54
CA LYS A 31 6.69 -0.42 -21.11
C LYS A 31 6.51 -1.26 -22.39
N ARG A 32 7.57 -1.50 -23.15
CA ARG A 32 7.55 -2.33 -24.38
C ARG A 32 7.76 -3.82 -24.13
N ILE A 33 8.28 -4.21 -22.95
CA ILE A 33 8.53 -5.63 -22.59
C ILE A 33 7.30 -6.28 -21.97
N GLY A 34 6.13 -5.80 -22.20
CA GLY A 34 5.00 -6.64 -21.87
C GLY A 34 3.78 -5.94 -21.37
N ASP A 35 2.80 -5.95 -22.19
CA ASP A 35 1.41 -6.30 -21.85
C ASP A 35 1.30 -7.77 -21.35
N ASP A 36 2.41 -8.36 -20.91
CA ASP A 36 2.40 -9.62 -20.20
C ASP A 36 1.85 -9.36 -18.79
N VAL A 37 0.84 -10.11 -18.40
CA VAL A 37 0.04 -9.99 -17.17
C VAL A 37 0.97 -9.80 -15.98
N ARG A 38 1.42 -8.57 -15.71
CA ARG A 38 2.23 -8.26 -14.54
C ARG A 38 1.36 -8.51 -13.32
N MET A 39 1.74 -9.52 -12.57
CA MET A 39 1.15 -9.78 -11.28
C MET A 39 1.28 -8.52 -10.41
N LYS A 40 0.15 -7.92 -10.05
CA LYS A 40 0.08 -6.74 -9.20
C LYS A 40 -0.23 -7.17 -7.79
N ILE A 41 0.53 -6.64 -6.84
CA ILE A 41 0.37 -6.94 -5.43
C ILE A 41 -0.39 -5.80 -4.77
N MET A 42 -1.46 -6.14 -4.09
CA MET A 42 -2.25 -5.20 -3.29
C MET A 42 -2.05 -5.54 -1.82
N ILE A 43 -1.71 -4.54 -1.01
CA ILE A 43 -1.55 -4.70 0.43
C ILE A 43 -2.64 -3.89 1.13
N GLY A 44 -3.52 -4.57 1.85
CA GLY A 44 -4.57 -3.96 2.68
C GLY A 44 -4.06 -3.68 4.08
N ILE A 45 -4.30 -2.46 4.57
CA ILE A 45 -3.93 -2.00 5.91
C ILE A 45 -5.18 -1.48 6.63
N ASP A 46 -5.63 -2.17 7.68
CA ASP A 46 -6.57 -1.64 8.67
C ASP A 46 -5.77 -0.99 9.79
N THR A 47 -5.86 0.35 9.89
CA THR A 47 -4.98 1.15 10.75
C THR A 47 -5.35 1.06 12.23
N GLY A 48 -4.36 0.90 13.10
CA GLY A 48 -4.50 0.84 14.55
C GLY A 48 -3.29 0.23 15.22
N VAL A 49 -3.24 0.26 16.56
CA VAL A 49 -2.18 -0.38 17.36
C VAL A 49 -2.03 -1.87 17.01
N LYS A 50 -3.14 -2.55 16.81
CA LYS A 50 -3.21 -3.86 16.16
C LYS A 50 -3.57 -3.61 14.71
N THR A 51 -2.56 -3.49 13.88
CA THR A 51 -2.70 -3.25 12.45
C THR A 51 -3.15 -4.54 11.76
N GLY A 52 -4.27 -4.48 11.04
CA GLY A 52 -4.65 -5.51 10.09
C GLY A 52 -3.74 -5.44 8.86
N TYR A 53 -3.23 -6.57 8.40
CA TYR A 53 -2.38 -6.69 7.24
C TYR A 53 -2.87 -7.82 6.34
N ALA A 54 -3.04 -7.54 5.06
CA ALA A 54 -3.39 -8.56 4.09
C ALA A 54 -2.68 -8.31 2.76
N VAL A 55 -2.29 -9.39 2.09
CA VAL A 55 -1.72 -9.34 0.75
C VAL A 55 -2.66 -10.06 -0.20
N ALA A 56 -2.95 -9.43 -1.32
CA ALA A 56 -3.65 -10.05 -2.44
C ALA A 56 -2.86 -9.85 -3.74
N ALA A 57 -2.79 -10.92 -4.54
CA ALA A 57 -2.24 -10.86 -5.88
C ALA A 57 -3.38 -10.69 -6.90
N ASP A 58 -3.23 -9.74 -7.82
CA ASP A 58 -4.12 -9.61 -8.98
C ASP A 58 -3.60 -10.52 -10.09
N ARG A 59 -4.34 -11.59 -10.33
CA ARG A 59 -4.04 -12.57 -11.39
C ARG A 59 -5.00 -12.43 -12.58
N GLY A 60 -5.52 -11.22 -12.82
CA GLY A 60 -6.48 -10.95 -13.89
C GLY A 60 -7.93 -11.36 -13.57
N LYS A 61 -8.18 -11.88 -12.35
CA LYS A 61 -9.50 -12.28 -11.83
C LYS A 61 -9.91 -11.51 -10.58
N GLY A 62 -9.23 -10.41 -10.28
CA GLY A 62 -9.33 -9.67 -9.02
C GLY A 62 -8.36 -10.18 -7.96
N GLY A 63 -8.28 -9.47 -6.84
CA GLY A 63 -7.34 -9.78 -5.77
C GLY A 63 -7.64 -11.11 -5.08
N VAL A 64 -6.73 -12.05 -5.20
CA VAL A 64 -6.74 -13.34 -4.50
C VAL A 64 -5.88 -13.22 -3.26
N LEU A 65 -6.44 -13.52 -2.08
CA LEU A 65 -5.73 -13.39 -0.80
C LEU A 65 -4.58 -14.41 -0.70
N GLU A 66 -3.39 -13.92 -0.34
CA GLU A 66 -2.20 -14.72 -0.10
C GLU A 66 -1.74 -14.66 1.37
N GLN A 67 -1.97 -13.53 2.05
CA GLN A 67 -1.66 -13.36 3.48
C GLN A 67 -2.79 -12.59 4.16
N VAL A 68 -3.14 -12.98 5.39
CA VAL A 68 -4.13 -12.29 6.23
C VAL A 68 -3.68 -12.41 7.68
N GLU A 69 -3.22 -11.30 8.27
CA GLU A 69 -2.58 -11.28 9.58
C GLU A 69 -2.97 -10.04 10.40
N SER A 70 -2.69 -10.07 11.69
CA SER A 70 -2.75 -8.89 12.56
C SER A 70 -1.40 -8.72 13.23
N LEU A 71 -0.82 -7.55 13.07
CA LEU A 71 0.57 -7.22 13.40
C LEU A 71 0.63 -5.94 14.23
N SER A 72 1.80 -5.62 14.78
CA SER A 72 2.09 -4.25 15.18
C SER A 72 2.35 -3.36 13.94
N ILE A 73 2.23 -2.04 14.09
CA ILE A 73 2.52 -1.08 13.00
C ILE A 73 3.90 -1.33 12.39
N THR A 74 4.91 -1.48 13.24
CA THR A 74 6.30 -1.67 12.79
C THR A 74 6.52 -3.00 12.06
N GLN A 75 5.90 -4.08 12.52
CA GLN A 75 5.94 -5.37 11.83
C GLN A 75 5.24 -5.29 10.46
N ALA A 76 4.09 -4.62 10.38
CA ALA A 76 3.38 -4.43 9.12
C ALA A 76 4.22 -3.59 8.13
N MET A 77 4.86 -2.51 8.58
CA MET A 77 5.77 -1.70 7.77
C MET A 77 6.98 -2.52 7.28
N SER A 78 7.55 -3.37 8.12
CA SER A 78 8.64 -4.28 7.70
C SER A 78 8.16 -5.21 6.58
N LYS A 79 7.02 -5.86 6.74
CA LYS A 79 6.45 -6.74 5.70
C LYS A 79 6.12 -6.02 4.39
N VAL A 80 5.71 -4.76 4.45
CA VAL A 80 5.53 -3.94 3.24
C VAL A 80 6.87 -3.74 2.53
N LYS A 81 7.95 -3.41 3.28
CA LYS A 81 9.29 -3.27 2.70
C LYS A 81 9.75 -4.56 2.03
N ASP A 82 9.57 -5.70 2.69
CA ASP A 82 9.92 -7.02 2.15
C ASP A 82 9.12 -7.31 0.85
N SER A 83 7.83 -6.98 0.82
CA SER A 83 6.99 -7.12 -0.37
C SER A 83 7.47 -6.21 -1.51
N VAL A 84 7.78 -4.95 -1.21
CA VAL A 84 8.31 -4.01 -2.21
C VAL A 84 9.67 -4.46 -2.73
N GLN A 85 10.53 -4.98 -1.87
CA GLN A 85 11.83 -5.51 -2.26
C GLN A 85 11.67 -6.74 -3.18
N THR A 86 10.71 -7.60 -2.89
CA THR A 86 10.46 -8.83 -3.65
C THR A 86 9.83 -8.56 -5.02
N TRP A 87 8.83 -7.66 -5.08
CA TRP A 87 7.99 -7.48 -6.27
C TRP A 87 8.30 -6.20 -7.05
N GLY A 88 9.08 -5.29 -6.47
CA GLY A 88 9.34 -3.96 -7.01
C GLY A 88 8.22 -2.95 -6.67
N ALA A 89 8.61 -1.71 -6.34
CA ALA A 89 7.69 -0.67 -5.88
C ALA A 89 6.57 -0.36 -6.88
N GLN A 90 6.85 -0.47 -8.18
CA GLN A 90 5.88 -0.24 -9.25
C GLN A 90 4.80 -1.31 -9.36
N ASN A 91 4.98 -2.47 -8.71
CA ASN A 91 4.04 -3.60 -8.74
C ASN A 91 3.28 -3.77 -7.42
N VAL A 92 3.57 -2.95 -6.41
CA VAL A 92 2.93 -2.99 -5.09
C VAL A 92 2.13 -1.72 -4.86
N CYS A 93 0.87 -1.84 -4.46
CA CYS A 93 0.03 -0.71 -4.06
C CYS A 93 -0.63 -0.99 -2.70
N LEU A 94 -0.51 -0.04 -1.77
CA LEU A 94 -1.15 -0.12 -0.46
C LEU A 94 -2.57 0.44 -0.53
N TYR A 95 -3.52 -0.25 0.08
CA TYR A 95 -4.90 0.19 0.30
C TYR A 95 -5.09 0.34 1.81
N ILE A 96 -5.10 1.58 2.29
CA ILE A 96 -5.05 1.93 3.71
C ILE A 96 -6.40 2.49 4.13
N GLU A 97 -7.03 1.96 5.17
CA GLU A 97 -8.26 2.53 5.71
C GLU A 97 -7.96 3.90 6.32
N ASP A 98 -8.63 4.95 5.82
CA ASP A 98 -8.48 6.30 6.31
C ASP A 98 -9.46 6.59 7.46
N ALA A 99 -9.09 6.21 8.65
CA ALA A 99 -9.90 6.42 9.85
C ALA A 99 -10.18 7.91 10.17
N ARG A 100 -9.45 8.85 9.56
CA ARG A 100 -9.68 10.30 9.70
C ARG A 100 -11.03 10.73 9.12
N GLN A 101 -11.53 9.99 8.12
CA GLN A 101 -12.79 10.25 7.43
C GLN A 101 -14.02 9.75 8.18
N ARG A 102 -13.85 9.08 9.33
CA ARG A 102 -15.00 8.73 10.20
C ARG A 102 -15.56 9.97 10.82
N THR A 103 -16.81 10.30 10.50
CA THR A 103 -17.51 11.51 10.98
C THR A 103 -18.39 11.26 12.20
N TRP A 104 -18.69 10.00 12.52
CA TRP A 104 -19.56 9.66 13.67
C TRP A 104 -18.86 8.71 14.64
N PHE A 105 -19.01 9.02 15.91
CA PHE A 105 -18.56 8.19 17.01
C PHE A 105 -19.72 8.03 18.00
N THR A 106 -20.23 6.82 18.12
CA THR A 106 -21.18 6.46 19.19
C THR A 106 -20.40 6.04 20.43
N GLY A 107 -20.35 6.87 21.48
CA GLY A 107 -19.77 6.52 22.78
C GLY A 107 -19.04 7.67 23.49
N GLY A 108 -18.87 7.53 24.81
CA GLY A 108 -18.33 8.56 25.70
C GLY A 108 -16.84 8.89 25.54
N ARG A 109 -16.29 9.65 26.54
CA ARG A 109 -14.90 10.18 26.54
C ARG A 109 -13.81 9.13 26.24
N GLU A 110 -13.94 7.89 26.73
CA GLU A 110 -12.95 6.83 26.50
C GLU A 110 -12.84 6.44 25.02
N LYS A 111 -13.98 6.45 24.31
CA LYS A 111 -13.99 6.22 22.85
C LYS A 111 -13.42 7.39 22.08
N ALA A 112 -13.55 8.61 22.57
CA ALA A 112 -12.96 9.80 21.94
C ALA A 112 -11.42 9.77 21.96
N GLN A 113 -10.80 9.23 23.02
CA GLN A 113 -9.34 9.07 23.09
C GLN A 113 -8.84 8.02 22.06
N GLY A 114 -9.55 6.91 21.91
CA GLY A 114 -9.23 5.88 20.89
C GLY A 114 -9.33 6.41 19.45
N VAL A 115 -10.27 7.34 19.21
CA VAL A 115 -10.44 7.99 17.90
C VAL A 115 -9.23 8.81 17.50
N GLY A 116 -8.66 9.60 18.41
CA GLY A 116 -7.45 10.39 18.14
C GLY A 116 -6.25 9.49 17.77
N SER A 117 -6.11 8.37 18.45
CA SER A 117 -5.04 7.40 18.17
C SER A 117 -5.15 6.79 16.76
N VAL A 118 -6.32 6.27 16.38
CA VAL A 118 -6.51 5.64 15.07
C VAL A 118 -6.38 6.65 13.91
N LYS A 119 -6.82 7.90 14.12
CA LYS A 119 -6.60 8.98 13.14
C LYS A 119 -5.12 9.28 12.96
N ARG A 120 -4.36 9.33 14.05
CA ARG A 120 -2.90 9.51 14.02
C ARG A 120 -2.22 8.34 13.30
N ASP A 121 -2.66 7.11 13.55
CA ASP A 121 -2.08 5.93 12.91
C ASP A 121 -2.28 5.96 11.38
N ALA A 122 -3.45 6.40 10.91
CA ALA A 122 -3.70 6.60 9.47
C ALA A 122 -2.78 7.68 8.87
N GLN A 123 -2.52 8.77 9.63
CA GLN A 123 -1.58 9.81 9.19
C GLN A 123 -0.15 9.27 9.11
N ILE A 124 0.31 8.51 10.11
CA ILE A 124 1.64 7.88 10.11
C ILE A 124 1.83 6.99 8.88
N TRP A 125 0.84 6.19 8.54
CA TRP A 125 0.89 5.34 7.35
C TRP A 125 0.99 6.15 6.05
N GLU A 126 0.20 7.22 5.94
CA GLU A 126 0.23 8.07 4.76
C GLU A 126 1.59 8.77 4.60
N ASP A 127 2.10 9.38 5.67
CA ASP A 127 3.37 10.09 5.67
C ASP A 127 4.53 9.13 5.37
N TRP A 128 4.53 7.95 5.98
CA TRP A 128 5.52 6.93 5.70
C TRP A 128 5.50 6.47 4.24
N CYS A 129 4.34 6.27 3.64
CA CYS A 129 4.24 5.92 2.22
C CYS A 129 4.81 7.03 1.32
N LYS A 130 4.54 8.30 1.64
CA LYS A 130 5.11 9.46 0.93
C LYS A 130 6.63 9.50 1.04
N GLU A 131 7.17 9.33 2.24
CA GLU A 131 8.61 9.31 2.50
C GLU A 131 9.34 8.19 1.74
N GLN A 132 8.73 7.01 1.67
CA GLN A 132 9.30 5.86 0.97
C GLN A 132 9.05 5.90 -0.56
N GLY A 133 8.19 6.80 -1.06
CA GLY A 133 7.77 6.85 -2.46
C GLY A 133 6.92 5.65 -2.89
N TYR A 134 6.17 5.04 -1.98
CA TYR A 134 5.32 3.89 -2.28
C TYR A 134 3.99 4.31 -2.88
N LEU A 135 3.44 3.47 -3.76
CA LEU A 135 2.10 3.66 -4.29
C LEU A 135 1.08 3.31 -3.21
N TYR A 136 0.16 4.21 -2.93
CA TYR A 136 -0.90 3.97 -1.94
C TYR A 136 -2.21 4.66 -2.29
N LYS A 137 -3.28 4.18 -1.67
CA LYS A 137 -4.63 4.77 -1.73
C LYS A 137 -5.21 4.80 -0.33
N MET A 138 -5.64 5.98 0.11
CA MET A 138 -6.42 6.13 1.32
C MET A 138 -7.89 5.79 1.01
N ILE A 139 -8.45 4.83 1.73
CA ILE A 139 -9.78 4.27 1.48
C ILE A 139 -10.72 4.74 2.59
N HIS A 140 -11.81 5.38 2.19
CA HIS A 140 -12.85 5.79 3.14
C HIS A 140 -13.43 4.55 3.86
N PRO A 141 -13.60 4.57 5.19
CA PRO A 141 -14.10 3.42 5.96
C PRO A 141 -15.44 2.86 5.46
N ALA A 142 -16.34 3.73 4.97
CA ALA A 142 -17.61 3.30 4.41
C ALA A 142 -17.48 2.57 3.05
N ALA A 143 -16.33 2.71 2.36
CA ALA A 143 -16.06 2.00 1.11
C ALA A 143 -15.50 0.59 1.33
N ASN A 144 -15.25 0.21 2.59
CA ASN A 144 -14.78 -1.12 2.97
C ASN A 144 -15.94 -1.95 3.56
N ALA A 145 -16.06 -3.19 3.13
CA ALA A 145 -17.02 -4.16 3.69
C ALA A 145 -16.51 -4.72 5.04
N THR A 146 -16.38 -3.84 6.03
CA THR A 146 -15.80 -4.15 7.34
C THR A 146 -16.68 -5.01 8.23
N LYS A 147 -16.12 -5.51 9.33
CA LYS A 147 -16.79 -6.24 10.43
C LYS A 147 -17.48 -7.52 9.99
N LYS A 148 -16.91 -8.21 9.01
CA LYS A 148 -17.36 -9.54 8.64
C LYS A 148 -17.11 -10.53 9.79
N LYS A 149 -18.13 -11.33 10.15
CA LYS A 149 -17.92 -12.48 11.03
C LYS A 149 -16.95 -13.45 10.37
N ALA A 150 -16.21 -14.21 11.18
CA ALA A 150 -15.21 -15.15 10.65
C ALA A 150 -15.83 -16.17 9.67
N THR A 151 -17.02 -16.69 9.98
CA THR A 151 -17.77 -17.63 9.13
C THR A 151 -18.10 -17.03 7.75
N ASP A 152 -18.57 -15.77 7.72
CA ASP A 152 -18.92 -15.09 6.47
C ASP A 152 -17.67 -14.78 5.65
N PHE A 153 -16.60 -14.33 6.32
CA PHE A 153 -15.32 -14.07 5.67
C PHE A 153 -14.76 -15.34 5.02
N PHE A 154 -14.75 -16.47 5.74
CA PHE A 154 -14.28 -17.75 5.19
C PHE A 154 -15.13 -18.22 4.01
N ARG A 155 -16.45 -18.10 4.12
CA ARG A 155 -17.35 -18.47 3.03
C ARG A 155 -17.13 -17.62 1.77
N MET A 156 -16.91 -16.31 1.94
CA MET A 156 -16.70 -15.38 0.83
C MET A 156 -15.35 -15.54 0.16
N THR A 157 -14.29 -15.70 0.96
CA THR A 157 -12.91 -15.63 0.47
C THR A 157 -12.26 -17.00 0.23
N GLY A 158 -12.82 -18.06 0.81
CA GLY A 158 -12.18 -19.38 0.84
C GLY A 158 -10.95 -19.47 1.76
N TRP A 159 -10.67 -18.41 2.55
CA TRP A 159 -9.53 -18.36 3.45
C TRP A 159 -9.68 -19.39 4.58
N LYS A 160 -8.62 -20.18 4.83
CA LYS A 160 -8.66 -21.25 5.84
C LYS A 160 -7.83 -20.96 7.09
N GLY A 161 -7.02 -19.89 7.07
CA GLY A 161 -6.16 -19.53 8.19
C GLY A 161 -6.92 -18.83 9.33
N ARG A 162 -6.35 -18.83 10.53
CA ARG A 162 -6.90 -18.06 11.67
C ARG A 162 -6.85 -16.57 11.37
N THR A 163 -7.91 -15.85 11.74
CA THR A 163 -7.99 -14.38 11.57
C THR A 163 -8.63 -13.74 12.80
N ASN A 164 -8.32 -12.49 13.05
CA ASN A 164 -9.11 -11.63 13.92
C ASN A 164 -9.86 -10.57 13.10
N GLU A 165 -10.56 -9.66 13.75
CA GLU A 165 -11.34 -8.60 13.09
C GLU A 165 -10.47 -7.72 12.21
N HIS A 166 -9.36 -7.18 12.73
CA HIS A 166 -8.45 -6.31 12.01
C HIS A 166 -7.86 -6.97 10.75
N ALA A 167 -7.43 -8.22 10.87
CA ALA A 167 -6.91 -8.96 9.73
C ALA A 167 -7.97 -9.14 8.62
N ARG A 168 -9.24 -9.40 9.00
CA ARG A 168 -10.33 -9.52 8.03
C ARG A 168 -10.67 -8.17 7.40
N ASP A 169 -10.68 -7.09 8.17
CA ASP A 169 -10.97 -5.75 7.67
C ASP A 169 -9.89 -5.32 6.66
N ALA A 170 -8.61 -5.59 6.94
CA ALA A 170 -7.52 -5.39 5.98
C ALA A 170 -7.69 -6.24 4.70
N ALA A 171 -8.08 -7.51 4.85
CA ALA A 171 -8.30 -8.40 3.71
C ALA A 171 -9.43 -7.90 2.80
N MET A 172 -10.50 -7.35 3.37
CA MET A 172 -11.63 -6.80 2.61
C MET A 172 -11.26 -5.54 1.82
N LEU A 173 -10.17 -4.85 2.17
CA LEU A 173 -9.65 -3.73 1.37
C LEU A 173 -9.10 -4.16 0.01
N VAL A 174 -8.66 -5.42 -0.12
CA VAL A 174 -7.95 -5.90 -1.31
C VAL A 174 -8.59 -7.12 -1.97
N PHE A 175 -9.48 -7.83 -1.25
CA PHE A 175 -10.15 -9.00 -1.81
C PHE A 175 -11.02 -8.63 -3.01
N GLN A 176 -10.86 -9.36 -4.12
CA GLN A 176 -11.54 -9.16 -5.41
C GLN A 176 -11.41 -7.75 -5.99
N ARG A 177 -10.46 -6.95 -5.53
CA ARG A 177 -10.14 -5.67 -6.15
C ARG A 177 -9.10 -5.86 -7.24
N PHE A 178 -9.19 -5.05 -8.30
CA PHE A 178 -8.14 -4.93 -9.29
C PHE A 178 -7.18 -3.83 -8.86
N ALA A 179 -5.89 -4.10 -9.00
CA ALA A 179 -4.88 -3.06 -8.82
C ALA A 179 -5.03 -2.04 -9.96
N LYS A 180 -5.49 -0.84 -9.62
CA LYS A 180 -5.53 0.31 -10.54
C LYS A 180 -4.37 1.22 -10.19
N PHE A 181 -3.35 1.23 -10.99
CA PHE A 181 -2.18 2.10 -10.88
C PHE A 181 -2.31 3.30 -11.79
#